data_55833afa3bb011959a3b7adc60d86bcf
#
_entry.id   55833afa3bb011959a3b7adc60d86bcf
#
_cell.length_a   1.000
_cell.length_b   1.000
_cell.length_c   1.000
_cell.angle_alpha   90.00
_cell.angle_beta   90.00
_cell.angle_gamma   90.00
#
_symmetry.space_group_name_H-M   'P 1'
#
loop_
_entity.id
_entity.type
_entity.pdbx_description
1 polymer ?
#
loop_
_entity_poly.entity_id
_entity_poly.type
_entity_poly.pdbx_seq_one_letter_code
_entity_poly.pdbx_strand_id
1 'polypeptide(L)'
;VLQQHSITSAEEQRLAELQKIYLLMQRDLEQAVPRPIRDEYGDTQPPLSGGSAFQFTRGGWSNPLGHPRSDLQRVGYAWVDDHLVRYVWSVLDRAQDTQPLEQRLSDRFTGMEVRFLAGNDQWLTQWPDPATVRAGAPPPENLPRAVEITLHHKQYGDLVWLFRLPDS
;
A
#
# COMPACT_ATOMS: atom_id res chain seq x y z
N VAL A 1 -37.66 16.04 -6.55
CA VAL A 1 -37.46 15.50 -5.20
C VAL A 1 -36.77 14.14 -5.25
N LEU A 2 -37.30 13.16 -6.03
CA LEU A 2 -36.68 11.84 -6.20
C LEU A 2 -35.30 11.92 -6.86
N GLN A 3 -35.12 12.82 -7.82
CA GLN A 3 -33.86 13.01 -8.53
C GLN A 3 -32.76 13.61 -7.61
N GLN A 4 -33.11 14.57 -6.77
CA GLN A 4 -32.19 15.13 -5.77
C GLN A 4 -31.78 14.10 -4.74
N HIS A 5 -32.70 13.28 -4.25
CA HIS A 5 -32.41 12.20 -3.31
C HIS A 5 -31.46 11.15 -3.91
N SER A 6 -31.67 10.78 -5.20
CA SER A 6 -30.78 9.86 -5.90
C SER A 6 -29.37 10.42 -6.10
N ILE A 7 -29.22 11.70 -6.45
CA ILE A 7 -27.94 12.37 -6.60
C ILE A 7 -27.20 12.44 -5.26
N THR A 8 -27.88 12.84 -4.17
CA THR A 8 -27.33 12.91 -2.82
C THR A 8 -26.87 11.53 -2.35
N SER A 9 -27.65 10.47 -2.59
CA SER A 9 -27.27 9.11 -2.21
C SER A 9 -26.03 8.63 -2.97
N ALA A 10 -25.91 8.93 -4.25
CA ALA A 10 -24.74 8.59 -5.06
C ALA A 10 -23.49 9.34 -4.58
N GLU A 11 -23.62 10.60 -4.19
CA GLU A 11 -22.54 11.42 -3.63
C GLU A 11 -22.08 10.86 -2.28
N GLU A 12 -23.01 10.52 -1.40
CA GLU A 12 -22.72 9.89 -0.11
C GLU A 12 -21.96 8.58 -0.28
N GLN A 13 -22.34 7.75 -1.26
CA GLN A 13 -21.65 6.51 -1.55
C GLN A 13 -20.21 6.73 -2.02
N ARG A 14 -19.97 7.74 -2.88
CA ARG A 14 -18.62 8.10 -3.33
C ARG A 14 -17.74 8.56 -2.17
N LEU A 15 -18.26 9.42 -1.31
CA LEU A 15 -17.53 9.92 -0.13
C LEU A 15 -17.26 8.81 0.87
N ALA A 16 -18.23 7.93 1.12
CA ALA A 16 -18.06 6.78 1.99
C ALA A 16 -17.00 5.82 1.47
N GLU A 17 -16.94 5.58 0.18
CA GLU A 17 -15.91 4.76 -0.45
C GLU A 17 -14.52 5.38 -0.26
N LEU A 18 -14.36 6.66 -0.54
CA LEU A 18 -13.10 7.39 -0.31
C LEU A 18 -12.64 7.31 1.15
N GLN A 19 -13.55 7.50 2.08
CA GLN A 19 -13.26 7.41 3.51
C GLN A 19 -12.78 6.01 3.90
N LYS A 20 -13.42 4.97 3.39
CA LYS A 20 -13.01 3.58 3.63
C LYS A 20 -11.60 3.29 3.11
N ILE A 21 -11.31 3.73 1.89
CA ILE A 21 -9.99 3.53 1.26
C ILE A 21 -8.92 4.28 2.06
N TYR A 22 -9.17 5.53 2.43
CA TYR A 22 -8.26 6.33 3.24
C TYR A 22 -7.93 5.65 4.57
N LEU A 23 -8.95 5.23 5.32
CA LEU A 23 -8.77 4.58 6.61
C LEU A 23 -8.06 3.24 6.50
N LEU A 24 -8.30 2.49 5.43
CA LEU A 24 -7.62 1.22 5.16
C LEU A 24 -6.13 1.44 4.89
N MET A 25 -5.78 2.40 4.04
CA MET A 25 -4.39 2.77 3.75
C MET A 25 -3.69 3.30 5.00
N GLN A 26 -4.35 4.16 5.75
CA GLN A 26 -3.81 4.71 7.00
C GLN A 26 -3.49 3.60 8.00
N ARG A 27 -4.43 2.69 8.24
CA ARG A 27 -4.22 1.55 9.14
C ARG A 27 -3.04 0.69 8.69
N ASP A 28 -2.97 0.37 7.41
CA ASP A 28 -1.90 -0.47 6.88
C ASP A 28 -0.54 0.20 7.06
N LEU A 29 -0.41 1.47 6.69
CA LEU A 29 0.85 2.21 6.74
C LEU A 29 1.29 2.54 8.17
N GLU A 30 0.36 2.82 9.07
CA GLU A 30 0.67 3.02 10.50
C GLU A 30 1.20 1.77 11.18
N GLN A 31 0.93 0.59 10.63
CA GLN A 31 1.40 -0.69 11.12
C GLN A 31 2.64 -1.21 10.37
N ALA A 32 3.21 -0.42 9.47
CA ALA A 32 4.40 -0.81 8.72
C ALA A 32 5.55 -1.14 9.67
N VAL A 33 6.30 -2.20 9.36
CA VAL A 33 7.44 -2.67 10.16
C VAL A 33 8.64 -2.94 9.25
N PRO A 34 9.88 -2.72 9.73
CA PRO A 34 11.10 -2.91 8.96
C PRO A 34 11.50 -4.39 8.84
N ARG A 35 10.59 -5.23 8.36
CA ARG A 35 10.79 -6.67 8.18
C ARG A 35 10.87 -7.03 6.70
N PRO A 36 12.06 -7.38 6.17
CA PRO A 36 12.19 -7.86 4.81
C PRO A 36 11.46 -9.20 4.62
N ILE A 37 11.19 -9.55 3.38
CA ILE A 37 10.59 -10.82 3.00
C ILE A 37 11.48 -11.57 2.03
N ARG A 38 11.18 -12.85 1.79
CA ARG A 38 11.69 -13.61 0.65
C ARG A 38 10.61 -13.77 -0.40
N ASP A 39 10.96 -13.45 -1.63
CA ASP A 39 10.05 -13.66 -2.76
C ASP A 39 10.05 -15.13 -3.21
N GLU A 40 9.27 -15.41 -4.24
CA GLU A 40 9.09 -16.76 -4.80
C GLU A 40 10.37 -17.34 -5.44
N TYR A 41 11.38 -16.52 -5.66
CA TYR A 41 12.69 -16.94 -6.19
C TYR A 41 13.73 -17.11 -5.07
N GLY A 42 13.36 -16.79 -3.83
CA GLY A 42 14.23 -16.85 -2.66
C GLY A 42 15.06 -15.58 -2.43
N ASP A 43 14.87 -14.55 -3.25
CA ASP A 43 15.55 -13.27 -3.11
C ASP A 43 14.95 -12.44 -1.97
N THR A 44 15.83 -11.77 -1.22
CA THR A 44 15.38 -10.88 -0.15
C THR A 44 14.86 -9.56 -0.72
N GLN A 45 13.62 -9.25 -0.39
CA GLN A 45 12.96 -8.00 -0.74
C GLN A 45 12.91 -7.05 0.46
N PRO A 46 13.07 -5.73 0.25
CA PRO A 46 13.06 -4.77 1.36
C PRO A 46 11.72 -4.73 2.09
N PRO A 47 11.67 -4.19 3.32
CA PRO A 47 10.44 -4.03 4.09
C PRO A 47 9.35 -3.25 3.36
N LEU A 48 9.74 -2.26 2.57
CA LEU A 48 8.87 -1.54 1.66
C LEU A 48 9.58 -1.40 0.31
N SER A 49 8.86 -1.65 -0.76
CA SER A 49 9.36 -1.44 -2.12
C SER A 49 8.25 -0.89 -2.99
N GLY A 50 8.61 -0.01 -3.91
CA GLY A 50 7.65 0.51 -4.85
C GLY A 50 8.14 1.61 -5.76
N GLY A 51 7.23 1.96 -6.64
CA GLY A 51 7.27 3.05 -7.59
C GLY A 51 5.83 3.52 -7.78
N SER A 52 5.25 3.34 -8.96
CA SER A 52 3.82 3.63 -9.21
C SER A 52 2.85 2.73 -8.43
N ALA A 53 3.29 1.54 -8.08
CA ALA A 53 2.66 0.63 -7.12
C ALA A 53 3.64 0.39 -5.98
N PHE A 54 3.16 0.00 -4.79
CA PHE A 54 4.05 -0.27 -3.67
C PHE A 54 3.52 -1.38 -2.79
N GLN A 55 4.42 -2.03 -2.07
CA GLN A 55 4.11 -3.08 -1.10
C GLN A 55 5.03 -2.96 0.11
N PHE A 56 4.55 -3.45 1.25
CA PHE A 56 5.29 -3.37 2.51
C PHE A 56 4.83 -4.43 3.49
N THR A 57 5.69 -4.72 4.47
CA THR A 57 5.36 -5.59 5.60
C THR A 57 4.66 -4.76 6.68
N ARG A 58 3.56 -5.29 7.22
CA ARG A 58 2.86 -4.70 8.35
C ARG A 58 2.67 -5.69 9.48
N GLY A 59 2.59 -5.17 10.70
CA GLY A 59 2.17 -5.90 11.90
C GLY A 59 0.68 -5.77 12.17
N GLY A 60 0.25 -6.20 13.35
CA GLY A 60 -1.11 -6.00 13.84
C GLY A 60 -2.18 -6.83 13.13
N TRP A 61 -1.78 -7.90 12.43
CA TRP A 61 -2.76 -8.83 11.85
C TRP A 61 -3.45 -9.61 12.95
N SER A 62 -4.69 -9.26 13.23
CA SER A 62 -5.50 -9.86 14.30
C SER A 62 -5.60 -11.37 14.15
N ASN A 63 -5.36 -12.10 15.25
CA ASN A 63 -5.43 -13.56 15.31
C ASN A 63 -6.16 -14.02 16.57
N PRO A 64 -7.45 -13.68 16.71
CA PRO A 64 -8.22 -13.95 17.94
C PRO A 64 -8.41 -15.44 18.21
N LEU A 65 -8.30 -16.30 17.19
CA LEU A 65 -8.45 -17.75 17.32
C LEU A 65 -7.12 -18.45 17.60
N GLY A 66 -6.00 -17.73 17.68
CA GLY A 66 -4.68 -18.30 17.98
C GLY A 66 -4.17 -19.28 16.94
N HIS A 67 -4.49 -19.07 15.65
CA HIS A 67 -3.96 -19.90 14.58
C HIS A 67 -2.43 -19.83 14.54
N PRO A 68 -1.72 -20.94 14.20
CA PRO A 68 -0.26 -20.96 14.12
C PRO A 68 0.22 -20.22 12.87
N ARG A 69 0.17 -18.90 12.88
CA ARG A 69 0.65 -18.01 11.82
C ARG A 69 1.29 -16.76 12.39
N SER A 70 2.07 -16.08 11.58
CA SER A 70 2.66 -14.79 11.94
C SER A 70 1.58 -13.72 12.11
N ASP A 71 1.81 -12.78 13.02
CA ASP A 71 1.05 -11.53 13.12
C ASP A 71 1.44 -10.52 12.04
N LEU A 72 2.48 -10.83 11.28
CA LEU A 72 2.98 -10.02 10.17
C LEU A 72 2.32 -10.44 8.87
N GLN A 73 2.14 -9.45 8.00
CA GLN A 73 1.48 -9.60 6.74
C GLN A 73 2.14 -8.70 5.70
N ARG A 74 2.22 -9.13 4.44
CA ARG A 74 2.64 -8.27 3.34
C ARG A 74 1.41 -7.74 2.63
N VAL A 75 1.35 -6.43 2.43
CA VAL A 75 0.26 -5.78 1.70
C VAL A 75 0.82 -4.87 0.61
N GLY A 76 0.04 -4.66 -0.42
CA GLY A 76 0.40 -3.76 -1.51
C GLY A 76 -0.80 -3.04 -2.08
N TYR A 77 -0.54 -1.95 -2.78
CA TYR A 77 -1.53 -1.15 -3.48
C TYR A 77 -1.07 -0.88 -4.91
N ALA A 78 -1.97 -1.03 -5.84
CA ALA A 78 -1.73 -0.74 -7.25
C ALA A 78 -3.00 -0.24 -7.93
N TRP A 79 -2.84 0.51 -9.01
CA TRP A 79 -3.93 0.79 -9.93
C TRP A 79 -3.70 -0.07 -11.17
N VAL A 80 -4.60 -1.01 -11.40
CA VAL A 80 -4.48 -2.06 -12.44
C VAL A 80 -5.84 -2.25 -13.10
N ASP A 81 -5.88 -2.30 -14.43
CA ASP A 81 -7.09 -2.57 -15.20
C ASP A 81 -8.29 -1.71 -14.77
N ASP A 82 -8.06 -0.40 -14.67
CA ASP A 82 -9.05 0.61 -14.24
C ASP A 82 -9.59 0.43 -12.80
N HIS A 83 -8.87 -0.33 -11.96
CA HIS A 83 -9.22 -0.53 -10.56
C HIS A 83 -8.07 -0.16 -9.63
N LEU A 84 -8.41 0.45 -8.50
CA LEU A 84 -7.53 0.52 -7.35
C LEU A 84 -7.62 -0.83 -6.61
N VAL A 85 -6.50 -1.52 -6.47
CA VAL A 85 -6.44 -2.87 -5.92
C VAL A 85 -5.52 -2.91 -4.71
N ARG A 86 -5.94 -3.60 -3.67
CA ARG A 86 -5.11 -3.96 -2.52
C ARG A 86 -4.77 -5.44 -2.61
N TYR A 87 -3.48 -5.75 -2.49
CA TYR A 87 -2.96 -7.11 -2.45
C TYR A 87 -2.60 -7.50 -1.03
N VAL A 88 -2.91 -8.74 -0.65
CA VAL A 88 -2.60 -9.27 0.67
C VAL A 88 -1.95 -10.64 0.51
N TRP A 89 -0.72 -10.76 0.99
CA TRP A 89 -0.03 -12.05 1.09
C TRP A 89 -0.09 -12.53 2.54
N SER A 90 -0.62 -13.72 2.74
CA SER A 90 -0.77 -14.31 4.07
C SER A 90 0.53 -14.90 4.63
N VAL A 91 1.55 -15.04 3.80
CA VAL A 91 2.88 -15.51 4.19
C VAL A 91 3.93 -14.48 3.74
N LEU A 92 4.96 -14.27 4.58
CA LEU A 92 6.04 -13.32 4.28
C LEU A 92 7.06 -13.92 3.32
N ASP A 93 7.48 -15.15 3.60
CA ASP A 93 8.42 -15.87 2.76
C ASP A 93 7.64 -16.75 1.79
N ARG A 94 7.64 -16.37 0.52
CA ARG A 94 6.77 -16.93 -0.51
C ARG A 94 7.38 -18.19 -1.13
N ALA A 95 6.54 -19.20 -1.37
CA ALA A 95 6.84 -20.28 -2.27
C ALA A 95 6.49 -19.89 -3.72
N GLN A 96 6.97 -20.65 -4.71
CA GLN A 96 6.77 -20.35 -6.13
C GLN A 96 5.30 -20.13 -6.53
N ASP A 97 4.37 -20.80 -5.85
CA ASP A 97 2.94 -20.74 -6.16
C ASP A 97 2.14 -19.80 -5.25
N THR A 98 2.82 -19.00 -4.42
CA THR A 98 2.14 -18.08 -3.50
C THR A 98 1.47 -16.94 -4.28
N GLN A 99 0.14 -16.91 -4.25
CA GLN A 99 -0.66 -15.85 -4.84
C GLN A 99 -1.21 -14.92 -3.76
N PRO A 100 -1.26 -13.61 -4.01
CA PRO A 100 -1.93 -12.69 -3.10
C PRO A 100 -3.43 -12.79 -3.21
N LEU A 101 -4.13 -12.48 -2.13
CA LEU A 101 -5.53 -12.13 -2.18
C LEU A 101 -5.67 -10.74 -2.80
N GLU A 102 -6.48 -10.61 -3.83
CA GLU A 102 -6.77 -9.34 -4.49
C GLU A 102 -8.08 -8.77 -3.96
N GLN A 103 -8.04 -7.53 -3.52
CA GLN A 103 -9.22 -6.77 -3.10
C GLN A 103 -9.39 -5.58 -4.04
N ARG A 104 -10.38 -5.61 -4.89
CA ARG A 104 -10.74 -4.46 -5.71
C ARG A 104 -11.44 -3.42 -4.85
N LEU A 105 -10.83 -2.26 -4.68
CA LEU A 105 -11.32 -1.21 -3.80
C LEU A 105 -12.25 -0.24 -4.51
N SER A 106 -11.94 0.12 -5.75
CA SER A 106 -12.72 1.09 -6.52
C SER A 106 -12.37 1.07 -8.00
N ASP A 107 -13.36 1.38 -8.84
CA ASP A 107 -13.21 1.65 -10.28
C ASP A 107 -13.35 3.16 -10.61
N ARG A 108 -13.34 4.01 -9.59
CA ARG A 108 -13.60 5.47 -9.73
C ARG A 108 -12.34 6.30 -9.88
N PHE A 109 -11.20 5.67 -10.08
CA PHE A 109 -9.91 6.33 -10.31
C PHE A 109 -9.41 6.06 -11.74
N THR A 110 -8.63 7.01 -12.24
CA THR A 110 -7.94 6.89 -13.54
C THR A 110 -6.44 6.67 -13.40
N GLY A 111 -5.91 6.71 -12.20
CA GLY A 111 -4.50 6.47 -11.95
C GLY A 111 -4.10 6.70 -10.50
N MET A 112 -2.88 6.29 -10.19
CA MET A 112 -2.24 6.45 -8.89
C MET A 112 -0.77 6.79 -9.08
N GLU A 113 -0.28 7.76 -8.31
CA GLU A 113 1.14 8.11 -8.23
C GLU A 113 1.57 8.05 -6.76
N VAL A 114 2.81 7.63 -6.54
CA VAL A 114 3.34 7.45 -5.18
C VAL A 114 4.70 8.12 -5.08
N ARG A 115 4.92 8.85 -3.97
CA ARG A 115 6.23 9.38 -3.61
C ARG A 115 6.59 8.96 -2.19
N PHE A 116 7.88 8.83 -1.97
CA PHE A 116 8.45 8.37 -0.70
C PHE A 116 9.37 9.43 -0.13
N LEU A 117 9.20 9.78 1.15
CA LEU A 117 10.05 10.76 1.83
C LEU A 117 11.23 10.05 2.46
N ALA A 118 12.43 10.34 1.96
CA ALA A 118 13.68 9.81 2.51
C ALA A 118 14.09 10.52 3.81
N GLY A 119 15.01 9.92 4.56
CA GLY A 119 15.50 10.47 5.82
C GLY A 119 16.21 11.82 5.70
N ASN A 120 16.70 12.16 4.50
CA ASN A 120 17.32 13.47 4.18
C ASN A 120 16.31 14.52 3.68
N ASP A 121 15.01 14.28 3.90
CA ASP A 121 13.89 15.12 3.46
C ASP A 121 13.71 15.25 1.94
N GLN A 122 14.34 14.38 1.15
CA GLN A 122 14.10 14.29 -0.29
C GLN A 122 12.92 13.41 -0.62
N TRP A 123 12.10 13.85 -1.56
CA TRP A 123 11.03 13.06 -2.14
C TRP A 123 11.54 12.22 -3.30
N LEU A 124 11.27 10.92 -3.24
CA LEU A 124 11.68 9.94 -4.25
C LEU A 124 10.43 9.33 -4.92
N THR A 125 10.55 9.02 -6.18
CA THR A 125 9.50 8.33 -6.95
C THR A 125 9.66 6.80 -6.91
N GLN A 126 10.72 6.32 -6.29
CA GLN A 126 11.04 4.89 -6.14
C GLN A 126 11.65 4.63 -4.77
N TRP A 127 11.28 3.51 -4.15
CA TRP A 127 11.83 3.07 -2.88
C TRP A 127 12.23 1.59 -2.92
N PRO A 128 13.35 1.12 -2.36
CA PRO A 128 14.40 1.96 -1.78
C PRO A 128 15.03 2.92 -2.81
N ASP A 129 15.75 3.93 -2.33
CA ASP A 129 16.50 4.84 -3.19
C ASP A 129 17.47 4.02 -4.07
N PRO A 130 17.36 4.09 -5.40
CA PRO A 130 18.24 3.35 -6.30
C PRO A 130 19.74 3.61 -6.06
N ALA A 131 20.09 4.80 -5.56
CA ALA A 131 21.46 5.14 -5.22
C ALA A 131 22.02 4.35 -4.03
N THR A 132 21.17 3.76 -3.19
CA THR A 132 21.55 2.97 -2.01
C THR A 132 21.58 1.47 -2.28
N VAL A 133 20.99 1.01 -3.39
CA VAL A 133 20.96 -0.40 -3.75
C VAL A 133 22.27 -0.81 -4.41
N ARG A 134 22.92 -1.83 -3.86
CA ARG A 134 24.18 -2.36 -4.38
C ARG A 134 24.02 -3.81 -4.81
N ALA A 135 24.55 -4.14 -5.99
CA ALA A 135 24.53 -5.52 -6.49
C ALA A 135 25.26 -6.46 -5.51
N GLY A 136 24.62 -7.58 -5.16
CA GLY A 136 25.16 -8.58 -4.26
C GLY A 136 25.09 -8.25 -2.77
N ALA A 137 24.57 -7.08 -2.39
CA ALA A 137 24.31 -6.71 -1.01
C ALA A 137 22.83 -6.92 -0.66
N PRO A 138 22.53 -7.20 0.64
CA PRO A 138 21.12 -7.21 1.07
C PRO A 138 20.49 -5.84 0.83
N PRO A 139 19.17 -5.80 0.53
CA PRO A 139 18.47 -4.54 0.32
C PRO A 139 18.45 -3.72 1.62
N PRO A 140 18.37 -2.38 1.50
CA PRO A 140 18.16 -1.52 2.67
C PRO A 140 16.89 -1.92 3.43
N GLU A 141 16.97 -1.94 4.77
CA GLU A 141 15.84 -2.34 5.63
C GLU A 141 15.08 -1.15 6.21
N ASN A 142 15.51 0.07 5.94
CA ASN A 142 14.84 1.26 6.42
C ASN A 142 13.53 1.53 5.66
N LEU A 143 12.55 2.04 6.41
CA LEU A 143 11.30 2.56 5.85
C LEU A 143 11.46 4.03 5.45
N PRO A 144 10.67 4.51 4.46
CA PRO A 144 10.57 5.95 4.24
C PRO A 144 9.87 6.61 5.45
N ARG A 145 10.10 7.90 5.66
CA ARG A 145 9.45 8.66 6.74
C ARG A 145 7.96 8.87 6.48
N ALA A 146 7.60 9.01 5.21
CA ALA A 146 6.22 9.17 4.79
C ALA A 146 6.03 8.64 3.36
N VAL A 147 4.79 8.32 3.05
CA VAL A 147 4.33 7.97 1.70
C VAL A 147 3.25 8.97 1.30
N GLU A 148 3.42 9.60 0.16
CA GLU A 148 2.40 10.47 -0.44
C GLU A 148 1.78 9.74 -1.62
N ILE A 149 0.46 9.60 -1.60
CA ILE A 149 -0.31 8.93 -2.63
C ILE A 149 -1.21 9.96 -3.31
N THR A 150 -1.05 10.13 -4.61
CA THR A 150 -1.95 10.94 -5.44
C THR A 150 -2.85 10.00 -6.22
N LEU A 151 -4.15 10.10 -5.97
CA LEU A 151 -5.18 9.35 -6.66
C LEU A 151 -5.96 10.29 -7.58
N HIS A 152 -6.04 9.94 -8.85
CA HIS A 152 -6.79 10.70 -9.85
C HIS A 152 -8.23 10.20 -9.87
N HIS A 153 -9.11 10.91 -9.16
CA HIS A 153 -10.53 10.52 -9.07
C HIS A 153 -11.34 11.08 -10.24
N LYS A 154 -12.22 10.27 -10.79
CA LYS A 154 -13.03 10.64 -11.97
C LYS A 154 -13.93 11.86 -11.76
N GLN A 155 -14.46 12.04 -10.53
CA GLN A 155 -15.33 13.16 -10.19
C GLN A 155 -14.63 14.29 -9.44
N TYR A 156 -13.68 13.97 -8.55
CA TYR A 156 -13.06 14.95 -7.66
C TYR A 156 -11.69 15.43 -8.13
N GLY A 157 -11.14 14.86 -9.21
CA GLY A 157 -9.80 15.19 -9.66
C GLY A 157 -8.70 14.58 -8.77
N ASP A 158 -7.62 15.30 -8.60
CA ASP A 158 -6.45 14.80 -7.88
C ASP A 158 -6.66 14.88 -6.36
N LEU A 159 -6.57 13.74 -5.71
CA LEU A 159 -6.62 13.61 -4.26
C LEU A 159 -5.23 13.24 -3.77
N VAL A 160 -4.64 14.08 -2.94
CA VAL A 160 -3.28 13.88 -2.40
C VAL A 160 -3.39 13.50 -0.93
N TRP A 161 -2.94 12.29 -0.61
CA TRP A 161 -2.93 11.76 0.76
C TRP A 161 -1.51 11.54 1.23
N LEU A 162 -1.21 12.07 2.41
CA LEU A 162 0.09 11.93 3.05
C LEU A 162 -0.05 11.04 4.28
N PHE A 163 0.72 9.95 4.31
CA PHE A 163 0.77 9.01 5.42
C PHE A 163 2.16 8.98 6.01
N ARG A 164 2.25 9.26 7.31
CA ARG A 164 3.48 9.12 8.06
C ARG A 164 3.67 7.66 8.46
N LEU A 165 4.88 7.13 8.29
CA LEU A 165 5.23 5.79 8.73
C LEU A 165 5.85 5.83 10.14
N PRO A 166 5.79 4.69 10.88
CA PRO A 166 6.52 4.57 12.14
C PRO A 166 8.02 4.76 11.93
N ASP A 167 8.68 5.30 12.94
CA ASP A 167 10.15 5.39 12.95
C ASP A 167 10.74 3.98 12.96
N SER A 168 11.72 3.74 12.10
CA SER A 168 12.42 2.45 11.97
C SER A 168 13.69 2.41 12.79
#